data_a6cc3a9bacd3ac05963be82b524747d8
#
_entry.id   a6cc3a9bacd3ac05963be82b524747d8
#
_cell.length_a   1.000
_cell.length_b   1.000
_cell.length_c   1.000
_cell.angle_alpha   90.00
_cell.angle_beta   90.00
_cell.angle_gamma   90.00
#
_symmetry.space_group_name_H-M   'P 1'
#
loop_
_entity.id
_entity.type
_entity.pdbx_description
1 polymer ?
#
loop_
_entity_poly.entity_id
_entity_poly.type
_entity_poly.pdbx_seq_one_letter_code
_entity_poly.pdbx_strand_id
1 'polypeptide(L)'
;MKTIIDMSELGLNEIEETDHVFRIGAMCTLRQLEEHEGRRKFYGDGIAESLRHIVGVQFRNQATVGGSIYGRYGFSDVLTALLALDTFVELYNGGTVRLSEFVNRKADKDILVSVIVRKSKRKFRYESIRQTKTDFPVLTCSVVTGIYRGQESWFFSVGARPMKAALLEKQWEIPKDATDEQLTEYAKRVAAEFTYGSNMRGSAEYRQHLAEVLLRREMRSILDEYNAEEK
;
A
#
# COMPACT_ATOMS: atom_id res chain seq x y z
N MET A 1 -9.19 23.09 -27.99
CA MET A 1 -9.92 22.08 -27.23
C MET A 1 -8.90 21.06 -26.74
N LYS A 2 -8.94 20.68 -25.47
CA LYS A 2 -8.05 19.62 -24.97
C LYS A 2 -8.65 18.28 -25.33
N THR A 3 -7.85 17.34 -25.79
CA THR A 3 -8.26 15.96 -26.09
C THR A 3 -8.61 15.25 -24.79
N ILE A 4 -9.73 14.55 -24.75
CA ILE A 4 -10.15 13.64 -23.67
C ILE A 4 -10.09 12.23 -24.22
N ILE A 5 -9.51 11.32 -23.47
CA ILE A 5 -9.47 9.89 -23.76
C ILE A 5 -10.37 9.19 -22.74
N ASP A 6 -11.48 8.63 -23.20
CA ASP A 6 -12.36 7.80 -22.38
C ASP A 6 -11.89 6.34 -22.45
N MET A 7 -11.67 5.74 -21.29
CA MET A 7 -11.19 4.36 -21.16
C MET A 7 -12.28 3.37 -20.71
N SER A 8 -13.52 3.83 -20.55
CA SER A 8 -14.60 3.04 -19.97
C SER A 8 -14.92 1.76 -20.75
N GLU A 9 -14.77 1.80 -22.08
CA GLU A 9 -15.13 0.70 -23.01
C GLU A 9 -13.92 -0.17 -23.40
N LEU A 10 -12.78 -0.02 -22.73
CA LEU A 10 -11.54 -0.72 -23.11
C LEU A 10 -11.35 -2.07 -22.40
N GLY A 11 -12.33 -2.56 -21.63
CA GLY A 11 -12.22 -3.82 -20.89
C GLY A 11 -11.20 -3.78 -19.75
N LEU A 12 -10.86 -2.59 -19.23
CA LEU A 12 -9.86 -2.41 -18.16
C LEU A 12 -10.49 -2.42 -16.75
N ASN A 13 -11.68 -2.97 -16.59
CA ASN A 13 -12.46 -2.99 -15.34
C ASN A 13 -12.51 -4.38 -14.69
N GLU A 14 -11.59 -5.27 -15.05
CA GLU A 14 -11.54 -6.64 -14.53
C GLU A 14 -10.27 -6.87 -13.70
N ILE A 15 -10.35 -7.82 -12.77
CA ILE A 15 -9.20 -8.34 -12.01
C ILE A 15 -8.95 -9.76 -12.50
N GLU A 16 -7.88 -9.93 -13.27
CA GLU A 16 -7.40 -11.23 -13.72
C GLU A 16 -6.51 -11.85 -12.63
N GLU A 17 -6.82 -13.06 -12.23
CA GLU A 17 -6.04 -13.81 -11.27
C GLU A 17 -5.39 -15.03 -11.93
N THR A 18 -4.07 -15.10 -11.86
CA THR A 18 -3.29 -16.27 -12.26
C THR A 18 -2.59 -16.88 -11.05
N ASP A 19 -1.86 -17.98 -11.23
CA ASP A 19 -1.06 -18.58 -10.16
C ASP A 19 0.04 -17.64 -9.63
N HIS A 20 0.45 -16.64 -10.43
CA HIS A 20 1.62 -15.81 -10.14
C HIS A 20 1.30 -14.35 -9.85
N VAL A 21 0.19 -13.83 -10.36
CA VAL A 21 -0.15 -12.41 -10.26
C VAL A 21 -1.65 -12.16 -10.11
N PHE A 22 -1.97 -11.02 -9.50
CA PHE A 22 -3.24 -10.32 -9.70
C PHE A 22 -2.96 -9.17 -10.66
N ARG A 23 -3.61 -9.19 -11.83
CA ARG A 23 -3.60 -8.10 -12.80
C ARG A 23 -4.89 -7.31 -12.67
N ILE A 24 -4.80 -6.12 -12.13
CA ILE A 24 -5.93 -5.25 -11.81
C ILE A 24 -6.01 -4.19 -12.89
N GLY A 25 -7.03 -4.21 -13.72
CA GLY A 25 -7.26 -3.21 -14.76
C GLY A 25 -7.38 -1.80 -14.15
N ALA A 26 -6.91 -0.80 -14.88
CA ALA A 26 -6.89 0.58 -14.37
C ALA A 26 -8.28 1.13 -14.05
N MET A 27 -9.33 0.62 -14.73
CA MET A 27 -10.72 1.01 -14.53
C MET A 27 -11.44 0.16 -13.46
N CYS A 28 -10.77 -0.84 -12.85
CA CYS A 28 -11.31 -1.53 -11.70
C CYS A 28 -11.62 -0.54 -10.59
N THR A 29 -12.81 -0.61 -10.02
CA THR A 29 -13.21 0.24 -8.92
C THR A 29 -12.52 -0.17 -7.62
N LEU A 30 -12.38 0.77 -6.69
CA LEU A 30 -11.86 0.46 -5.36
C LEU A 30 -12.74 -0.57 -4.64
N ARG A 31 -14.06 -0.57 -4.94
CA ARG A 31 -14.99 -1.54 -4.36
C ARG A 31 -14.75 -2.94 -4.90
N GLN A 32 -14.54 -3.11 -6.20
CA GLN A 32 -14.18 -4.42 -6.76
C GLN A 32 -12.90 -4.96 -6.13
N LEU A 33 -11.88 -4.12 -5.96
CA LEU A 33 -10.65 -4.52 -5.27
C LEU A 33 -10.88 -4.84 -3.79
N GLU A 34 -11.73 -4.08 -3.08
CA GLU A 34 -12.08 -4.32 -1.67
C GLU A 34 -12.75 -5.69 -1.47
N GLU A 35 -13.62 -6.11 -2.39
CA GLU A 35 -14.43 -7.33 -2.29
C GLU A 35 -13.79 -8.57 -2.93
N HIS A 36 -12.69 -8.43 -3.64
CA HIS A 36 -12.08 -9.55 -4.39
C HIS A 36 -11.59 -10.67 -3.47
N GLU A 37 -12.23 -11.83 -3.52
CA GLU A 37 -11.97 -12.95 -2.61
C GLU A 37 -10.56 -13.55 -2.75
N GLY A 38 -10.05 -13.71 -3.98
CA GLY A 38 -8.72 -14.26 -4.24
C GLY A 38 -7.64 -13.45 -3.54
N ARG A 39 -7.73 -12.13 -3.61
CA ARG A 39 -6.84 -11.21 -2.89
C ARG A 39 -6.92 -11.42 -1.37
N ARG A 40 -8.13 -11.58 -0.82
CA ARG A 40 -8.34 -11.79 0.62
C ARG A 40 -7.74 -13.10 1.09
N LYS A 41 -7.90 -14.16 0.32
CA LYS A 41 -7.28 -15.46 0.60
C LYS A 41 -5.76 -15.41 0.61
N PHE A 42 -5.17 -14.49 -0.16
CA PHE A 42 -3.72 -14.42 -0.37
C PHE A 42 -3.00 -13.43 0.56
N TYR A 43 -3.58 -12.25 0.81
CA TYR A 43 -2.99 -11.18 1.61
C TYR A 43 -3.79 -10.85 2.88
N GLY A 44 -4.79 -11.65 3.23
CA GLY A 44 -5.69 -11.35 4.34
C GLY A 44 -6.50 -10.07 4.10
N ASP A 45 -6.85 -9.39 5.16
CA ASP A 45 -7.70 -8.19 5.11
C ASP A 45 -6.93 -6.88 4.83
N GLY A 46 -5.60 -6.89 4.80
CA GLY A 46 -4.79 -5.66 4.71
C GLY A 46 -5.11 -4.74 3.53
N ILE A 47 -5.40 -5.30 2.33
CA ILE A 47 -5.83 -4.48 1.18
C ILE A 47 -7.24 -3.92 1.42
N ALA A 48 -8.18 -4.71 1.99
CA ALA A 48 -9.51 -4.23 2.31
C ALA A 48 -9.46 -3.10 3.37
N GLU A 49 -8.58 -3.24 4.38
CA GLU A 49 -8.37 -2.19 5.38
C GLU A 49 -7.89 -0.89 4.75
N SER A 50 -7.01 -0.94 3.76
CA SER A 50 -6.53 0.24 3.05
C SER A 50 -7.63 0.97 2.25
N LEU A 51 -8.70 0.26 1.90
CA LEU A 51 -9.81 0.79 1.10
C LEU A 51 -11.01 1.23 1.94
N ARG A 52 -11.27 0.52 3.04
CA ARG A 52 -12.47 0.63 3.89
C ARG A 52 -12.84 2.07 4.27
N HIS A 53 -11.86 2.91 4.53
CA HIS A 53 -12.04 4.27 5.02
C HIS A 53 -11.90 5.35 3.92
N ILE A 54 -11.76 4.96 2.66
CA ILE A 54 -11.79 5.90 1.54
C ILE A 54 -13.23 6.33 1.30
N VAL A 55 -13.59 7.46 1.89
CA VAL A 55 -14.94 8.07 1.84
C VAL A 55 -16.03 7.04 2.19
N GLY A 56 -16.97 6.79 1.30
CA GLY A 56 -18.07 5.82 1.44
C GLY A 56 -18.10 4.82 0.29
N VAL A 57 -19.00 3.83 0.41
CA VAL A 57 -19.17 2.79 -0.62
C VAL A 57 -19.51 3.41 -1.98
N GLN A 58 -20.37 4.44 -2.01
CA GLN A 58 -20.76 5.13 -3.24
C GLN A 58 -19.56 5.71 -4.00
N PHE A 59 -18.62 6.30 -3.25
CA PHE A 59 -17.38 6.81 -3.84
C PHE A 59 -16.51 5.67 -4.36
N ARG A 60 -16.33 4.59 -3.58
CA ARG A 60 -15.50 3.45 -3.97
C ARG A 60 -16.07 2.65 -5.16
N ASN A 61 -17.37 2.73 -5.39
CA ASN A 61 -18.03 2.17 -6.60
C ASN A 61 -17.67 2.92 -7.89
N GLN A 62 -17.13 4.14 -7.80
CA GLN A 62 -16.77 4.97 -8.96
C GLN A 62 -15.28 5.25 -9.05
N ALA A 63 -14.61 5.45 -7.92
CA ALA A 63 -13.17 5.68 -7.87
C ALA A 63 -12.41 4.42 -8.31
N THR A 64 -11.44 4.58 -9.20
CA THR A 64 -10.70 3.48 -9.80
C THR A 64 -9.32 3.27 -9.16
N VAL A 65 -8.82 2.05 -9.26
CA VAL A 65 -7.46 1.70 -8.82
C VAL A 65 -6.44 2.48 -9.65
N GLY A 66 -6.61 2.53 -10.96
CA GLY A 66 -5.73 3.30 -11.85
C GLY A 66 -5.67 4.77 -11.50
N GLY A 67 -6.82 5.41 -11.24
CA GLY A 67 -6.89 6.81 -10.81
C GLY A 67 -6.17 7.06 -9.49
N SER A 68 -6.31 6.15 -8.52
CA SER A 68 -5.66 6.24 -7.21
C SER A 68 -4.13 6.11 -7.30
N ILE A 69 -3.64 5.27 -8.22
CA ILE A 69 -2.19 5.03 -8.42
C ILE A 69 -1.58 6.11 -9.32
N TYR A 70 -2.21 6.42 -10.46
CA TYR A 70 -1.67 7.41 -11.40
C TYR A 70 -1.63 8.83 -10.80
N GLY A 71 -2.63 9.17 -10.00
CA GLY A 71 -2.71 10.48 -9.32
C GLY A 71 -1.57 10.73 -8.32
N ARG A 72 -0.94 9.69 -7.79
CA ARG A 72 0.20 9.76 -6.84
C ARG A 72 -0.05 10.74 -5.70
N TYR A 73 -1.28 10.77 -5.21
CA TYR A 73 -1.69 11.71 -4.16
C TYR A 73 -0.98 11.40 -2.85
N GLY A 74 -0.58 12.47 -2.14
CA GLY A 74 0.11 12.37 -0.86
C GLY A 74 -0.71 11.74 0.29
N PHE A 75 -2.00 11.55 0.08
CA PHE A 75 -2.94 10.95 1.03
C PHE A 75 -3.45 9.57 0.57
N SER A 76 -2.85 8.97 -0.46
CA SER A 76 -3.36 7.73 -1.05
C SER A 76 -3.09 6.51 -0.17
N ASP A 77 -4.16 5.96 0.40
CA ASP A 77 -4.17 4.69 1.12
C ASP A 77 -3.75 3.53 0.19
N VAL A 78 -4.35 3.49 -1.00
CA VAL A 78 -4.09 2.46 -2.02
C VAL A 78 -2.61 2.42 -2.40
N LEU A 79 -2.01 3.61 -2.61
CA LEU A 79 -0.61 3.70 -2.97
C LEU A 79 0.30 3.20 -1.85
N THR A 80 0.01 3.56 -0.58
CA THR A 80 0.76 3.08 0.58
C THR A 80 0.70 1.56 0.69
N ALA A 81 -0.49 0.98 0.56
CA ALA A 81 -0.69 -0.46 0.64
C ALA A 81 0.05 -1.22 -0.47
N LEU A 82 -0.12 -0.79 -1.71
CA LEU A 82 0.46 -1.49 -2.86
C LEU A 82 1.97 -1.29 -3.01
N LEU A 83 2.54 -0.19 -2.48
CA LEU A 83 3.99 0.00 -2.46
C LEU A 83 4.73 -1.02 -1.60
N ALA A 84 4.14 -1.48 -0.50
CA ALA A 84 4.75 -2.49 0.36
C ALA A 84 4.76 -3.89 -0.30
N LEU A 85 3.87 -4.13 -1.27
CA LEU A 85 3.79 -5.38 -2.02
C LEU A 85 4.72 -5.35 -3.25
N ASP A 86 4.97 -6.52 -3.85
CA ASP A 86 5.75 -6.61 -5.10
C ASP A 86 4.87 -6.20 -6.30
N THR A 87 4.68 -4.89 -6.44
CA THR A 87 3.73 -4.29 -7.35
C THR A 87 4.40 -3.59 -8.51
N PHE A 88 3.81 -3.74 -9.69
CA PHE A 88 4.20 -3.10 -10.94
C PHE A 88 2.99 -2.36 -11.53
N VAL A 89 3.25 -1.38 -12.37
CA VAL A 89 2.27 -0.74 -13.23
C VAL A 89 2.61 -1.05 -14.68
N GLU A 90 1.59 -1.27 -15.47
CA GLU A 90 1.69 -1.39 -16.92
C GLU A 90 1.22 -0.09 -17.53
N LEU A 91 2.08 0.52 -18.31
CA LEU A 91 1.83 1.75 -19.06
C LEU A 91 1.71 1.43 -20.54
N TYR A 92 0.83 2.13 -21.24
CA TYR A 92 0.55 1.87 -22.67
C TYR A 92 1.80 1.99 -23.55
N ASN A 93 2.59 3.05 -23.38
CA ASN A 93 3.84 3.25 -24.12
C ASN A 93 5.07 2.84 -23.30
N GLY A 94 5.05 3.06 -21.98
CA GLY A 94 6.19 2.86 -21.09
C GLY A 94 6.41 1.42 -20.62
N GLY A 95 5.51 0.48 -20.99
CA GLY A 95 5.59 -0.92 -20.60
C GLY A 95 5.45 -1.13 -19.10
N THR A 96 5.98 -2.22 -18.58
CA THR A 96 5.87 -2.61 -17.18
C THR A 96 6.99 -1.99 -16.34
N VAL A 97 6.60 -1.27 -15.28
CA VAL A 97 7.50 -0.53 -14.40
C VAL A 97 7.18 -0.88 -12.94
N ARG A 98 8.20 -1.01 -12.10
CA ARG A 98 8.00 -1.21 -10.67
C ARG A 98 7.26 -0.02 -10.06
N LEU A 99 6.29 -0.27 -9.16
CA LEU A 99 5.48 0.80 -8.57
C LEU A 99 6.33 1.84 -7.83
N SER A 100 7.36 1.41 -7.08
CA SER A 100 8.27 2.31 -6.37
C SER A 100 9.04 3.25 -7.33
N GLU A 101 9.41 2.77 -8.50
CA GLU A 101 10.01 3.58 -9.56
C GLU A 101 8.98 4.54 -10.17
N PHE A 102 7.79 4.03 -10.51
CA PHE A 102 6.72 4.81 -11.11
C PHE A 102 6.31 6.02 -10.25
N VAL A 103 6.20 5.83 -8.93
CA VAL A 103 5.84 6.92 -8.00
C VAL A 103 6.86 8.07 -8.03
N ASN A 104 8.13 7.75 -8.25
CA ASN A 104 9.21 8.73 -8.29
C ASN A 104 9.45 9.36 -9.67
N ARG A 105 8.87 8.80 -10.74
CA ARG A 105 8.94 9.40 -12.09
C ARG A 105 8.21 10.74 -12.14
N LYS A 106 8.66 11.62 -13.02
CA LYS A 106 7.89 12.82 -13.39
C LYS A 106 6.57 12.39 -14.04
N ALA A 107 5.52 13.18 -13.84
CA ALA A 107 4.26 12.97 -14.54
C ALA A 107 4.50 13.10 -16.04
N ASP A 108 4.00 12.14 -16.79
CA ASP A 108 4.06 12.12 -18.25
C ASP A 108 2.63 12.08 -18.85
N LYS A 109 2.51 11.83 -20.14
CA LYS A 109 1.23 11.72 -20.85
C LYS A 109 0.87 10.28 -21.17
N ASP A 110 1.52 9.31 -20.53
CA ASP A 110 1.23 7.90 -20.75
C ASP A 110 -0.07 7.48 -20.05
N ILE A 111 -0.60 6.36 -20.45
CA ILE A 111 -1.84 5.79 -19.92
C ILE A 111 -1.49 4.58 -19.06
N LEU A 112 -1.97 4.57 -17.82
CA LEU A 112 -1.89 3.40 -16.96
C LEU A 112 -2.97 2.40 -17.38
N VAL A 113 -2.54 1.20 -17.78
CA VAL A 113 -3.41 0.13 -18.28
C VAL A 113 -3.81 -0.81 -17.14
N SER A 114 -2.84 -1.23 -16.34
CA SER A 114 -3.10 -2.13 -15.21
C SER A 114 -2.10 -1.97 -14.08
N VAL A 115 -2.50 -2.45 -12.90
CA VAL A 115 -1.64 -2.64 -11.73
C VAL A 115 -1.45 -4.13 -11.52
N ILE A 116 -0.21 -4.59 -11.48
CA ILE A 116 0.16 -6.00 -11.38
C ILE A 116 0.78 -6.25 -10.02
N VAL A 117 0.13 -7.07 -9.19
CA VAL A 117 0.64 -7.48 -7.87
C VAL A 117 1.12 -8.92 -7.98
N ARG A 118 2.42 -9.16 -7.79
CA ARG A 118 2.97 -10.51 -7.80
C ARG A 118 2.59 -11.25 -6.53
N LYS A 119 2.08 -12.46 -6.71
CA LYS A 119 1.75 -13.35 -5.60
C LYS A 119 3.03 -13.86 -4.96
N SER A 120 3.11 -13.71 -3.65
CA SER A 120 4.17 -14.26 -2.83
C SER A 120 3.60 -14.59 -1.45
N LYS A 121 4.09 -15.67 -0.83
CA LYS A 121 3.68 -16.01 0.54
C LYS A 121 4.21 -14.96 1.50
N ARG A 122 3.42 -13.92 1.73
CA ARG A 122 3.76 -12.77 2.59
C ARG A 122 2.62 -12.48 3.54
N LYS A 123 2.97 -12.12 4.77
CA LYS A 123 2.01 -11.52 5.70
C LYS A 123 1.99 -10.02 5.48
N PHE A 124 0.81 -9.46 5.41
CA PHE A 124 0.59 -8.06 5.06
C PHE A 124 -0.34 -7.40 6.07
N ARG A 125 0.05 -6.21 6.55
CA ARG A 125 -0.77 -5.36 7.41
C ARG A 125 -0.80 -3.94 6.85
N TYR A 126 -1.89 -3.28 7.16
CA TYR A 126 -2.12 -1.88 6.84
C TYR A 126 -2.90 -1.20 7.98
N GLU A 127 -2.42 -0.07 8.43
CA GLU A 127 -3.12 0.80 9.39
C GLU A 127 -3.08 2.26 8.94
N SER A 128 -4.08 3.04 9.36
CA SER A 128 -4.12 4.48 9.15
C SER A 128 -4.72 5.21 10.34
N ILE A 129 -4.25 6.41 10.61
CA ILE A 129 -4.84 7.33 11.58
C ILE A 129 -5.55 8.45 10.85
N ARG A 130 -6.78 8.74 11.28
CA ARG A 130 -7.67 9.78 10.73
C ARG A 130 -8.31 10.57 11.87
N GLN A 131 -8.66 11.82 11.62
CA GLN A 131 -9.41 12.63 12.60
C GLN A 131 -10.87 12.17 12.70
N THR A 132 -11.47 11.84 11.56
CA THR A 132 -12.79 11.21 11.46
C THR A 132 -12.72 10.01 10.52
N LYS A 133 -13.71 9.10 10.61
CA LYS A 133 -13.69 7.80 9.94
C LYS A 133 -13.42 7.87 8.42
N THR A 134 -13.89 8.89 7.74
CA THR A 134 -13.82 9.05 6.28
C THR A 134 -13.01 10.26 5.82
N ASP A 135 -12.28 10.92 6.73
CA ASP A 135 -11.39 12.02 6.38
C ASP A 135 -10.11 11.50 5.70
N PHE A 136 -9.36 12.41 5.10
CA PHE A 136 -8.01 12.08 4.65
C PHE A 136 -7.13 11.64 5.83
N PRO A 137 -6.26 10.66 5.64
CA PRO A 137 -5.41 10.17 6.71
C PRO A 137 -4.43 11.23 7.20
N VAL A 138 -4.17 11.21 8.50
CA VAL A 138 -3.05 11.92 9.13
C VAL A 138 -1.76 11.20 8.79
N LEU A 139 -1.79 9.86 8.86
CA LEU A 139 -0.69 8.96 8.50
C LEU A 139 -1.25 7.62 8.04
N THR A 140 -0.53 6.97 7.12
CA THR A 140 -0.80 5.59 6.67
C THR A 140 0.49 4.78 6.76
N CYS A 141 0.39 3.55 7.22
CA CYS A 141 1.50 2.61 7.29
C CYS A 141 1.11 1.28 6.65
N SER A 142 2.10 0.59 6.09
CA SER A 142 1.97 -0.80 5.64
C SER A 142 3.23 -1.56 5.97
N VAL A 143 3.06 -2.76 6.50
CA VAL A 143 4.14 -3.71 6.79
C VAL A 143 3.90 -5.00 6.04
N VAL A 144 4.93 -5.48 5.38
CA VAL A 144 4.93 -6.77 4.67
C VAL A 144 6.14 -7.57 5.10
N THR A 145 5.96 -8.85 5.38
CA THR A 145 7.07 -9.78 5.57
C THR A 145 6.86 -11.07 4.80
N GLY A 146 7.95 -11.69 4.41
CA GLY A 146 7.99 -12.97 3.69
C GLY A 146 9.34 -13.23 3.08
N ILE A 147 9.45 -14.36 2.38
CA ILE A 147 10.72 -14.74 1.74
C ILE A 147 10.97 -13.85 0.51
N TYR A 148 12.10 -13.17 0.53
CA TYR A 148 12.61 -12.39 -0.59
C TYR A 148 14.06 -12.79 -0.86
N ARG A 149 14.35 -13.26 -2.08
CA ARG A 149 15.69 -13.77 -2.49
C ARG A 149 16.23 -14.84 -1.54
N GLY A 150 15.36 -15.71 -1.01
CA GLY A 150 15.73 -16.81 -0.13
C GLY A 150 15.90 -16.43 1.35
N GLN A 151 15.68 -15.19 1.73
CA GLN A 151 15.74 -14.71 3.10
C GLN A 151 14.41 -14.10 3.54
N GLU A 152 14.05 -14.29 4.80
CA GLU A 152 12.90 -13.58 5.39
C GLU A 152 13.24 -12.10 5.50
N SER A 153 12.37 -11.26 4.96
CA SER A 153 12.62 -9.82 4.85
C SER A 153 11.36 -9.05 5.16
N TRP A 154 11.53 -7.90 5.81
CA TRP A 154 10.47 -6.98 6.16
C TRP A 154 10.55 -5.73 5.28
N PHE A 155 9.40 -5.29 4.78
CA PHE A 155 9.26 -4.08 3.96
C PHE A 155 8.24 -3.15 4.59
N PHE A 156 8.52 -1.86 4.53
CA PHE A 156 7.73 -0.82 5.18
C PHE A 156 7.38 0.26 4.17
N SER A 157 6.12 0.67 4.13
CA SER A 157 5.66 1.81 3.37
C SER A 157 4.92 2.78 4.29
N VAL A 158 5.23 4.08 4.17
CA VAL A 158 4.58 5.13 4.95
C VAL A 158 4.08 6.22 4.00
N GLY A 159 2.81 6.58 4.13
CA GLY A 159 2.12 7.62 3.35
C GLY A 159 1.47 8.69 4.21
N ALA A 160 0.76 9.61 3.57
CA ALA A 160 0.10 10.75 4.22
C ALA A 160 1.03 11.62 5.09
N ARG A 161 2.28 11.81 4.67
CA ARG A 161 3.36 12.44 5.44
C ARG A 161 3.53 13.97 5.37
N PRO A 162 2.79 14.88 4.81
CA PRO A 162 1.99 15.12 3.61
C PRO A 162 2.78 15.14 2.29
N MET A 163 3.44 14.09 2.03
CA MET A 163 4.14 13.76 0.79
C MET A 163 3.61 12.43 0.26
N LYS A 164 3.94 12.09 -0.98
CA LYS A 164 3.64 10.77 -1.56
C LYS A 164 4.12 9.66 -0.64
N ALA A 165 3.40 8.53 -0.64
CA ALA A 165 3.86 7.34 0.04
C ALA A 165 5.26 6.94 -0.44
N ALA A 166 6.08 6.48 0.47
CA ALA A 166 7.42 5.99 0.20
C ALA A 166 7.57 4.56 0.71
N LEU A 167 8.31 3.77 -0.05
CA LEU A 167 8.76 2.44 0.33
C LEU A 167 10.18 2.56 0.89
N LEU A 168 10.43 1.93 2.01
CA LEU A 168 11.78 1.70 2.48
C LEU A 168 12.34 0.44 1.81
N GLU A 169 13.22 0.64 0.82
CA GLU A 169 13.78 -0.44 -0.01
C GLU A 169 14.86 -1.25 0.70
N LYS A 170 15.30 -0.81 1.87
CA LYS A 170 16.25 -1.53 2.70
C LYS A 170 15.58 -2.76 3.30
N GLN A 171 16.20 -3.91 3.13
CA GLN A 171 15.77 -5.13 3.81
C GLN A 171 16.00 -5.03 5.33
N TRP A 172 15.01 -5.46 6.07
CA TRP A 172 15.07 -5.56 7.51
C TRP A 172 14.86 -7.02 7.93
N GLU A 173 15.61 -7.43 8.92
CA GLU A 173 15.46 -8.73 9.57
C GLU A 173 14.97 -8.48 10.99
N ILE A 174 13.79 -9.01 11.31
CA ILE A 174 13.19 -8.91 12.64
C ILE A 174 12.99 -10.34 13.13
N PRO A 175 13.58 -10.72 14.27
CA PRO A 175 13.43 -12.06 14.83
C PRO A 175 11.95 -12.38 15.12
N LYS A 176 11.54 -13.62 14.87
CA LYS A 176 10.17 -14.07 15.15
C LYS A 176 9.81 -14.02 16.64
N ASP A 177 10.80 -14.16 17.50
CA ASP A 177 10.69 -14.11 18.96
C ASP A 177 10.96 -12.71 19.55
N ALA A 178 10.98 -11.66 18.69
CA ALA A 178 11.26 -10.29 19.12
C ALA A 178 10.29 -9.84 20.22
N THR A 179 10.87 -9.29 21.30
CA THR A 179 10.09 -8.74 22.42
C THR A 179 9.43 -7.40 22.05
N ASP A 180 8.50 -6.91 22.86
CA ASP A 180 7.85 -5.60 22.63
C ASP A 180 8.83 -4.43 22.70
N GLU A 181 9.87 -4.53 23.55
CA GLU A 181 10.93 -3.55 23.64
C GLU A 181 11.76 -3.52 22.35
N GLN A 182 12.12 -4.69 21.83
CA GLN A 182 12.84 -4.83 20.57
C GLN A 182 12.01 -4.30 19.39
N LEU A 183 10.72 -4.63 19.33
CA LEU A 183 9.83 -4.11 18.29
C LEU A 183 9.66 -2.59 18.37
N THR A 184 9.64 -2.03 19.57
CA THR A 184 9.63 -0.57 19.78
C THR A 184 10.89 0.07 19.22
N GLU A 185 12.04 -0.53 19.42
CA GLU A 185 13.31 -0.03 18.90
C GLU A 185 13.40 -0.17 17.38
N TYR A 186 12.95 -1.30 16.82
CA TYR A 186 12.84 -1.46 15.36
C TYR A 186 11.91 -0.42 14.74
N ALA A 187 10.74 -0.19 15.34
CA ALA A 187 9.77 0.80 14.84
C ALA A 187 10.33 2.21 14.81
N LYS A 188 11.05 2.62 15.87
CA LYS A 188 11.75 3.92 15.92
C LYS A 188 12.77 4.05 14.80
N ARG A 189 13.61 3.04 14.63
CA ARG A 189 14.66 3.02 13.59
C ARG A 189 14.06 3.08 12.19
N VAL A 190 13.00 2.29 11.92
CA VAL A 190 12.28 2.30 10.64
C VAL A 190 11.61 3.65 10.42
N ALA A 191 10.90 4.20 11.41
CA ALA A 191 10.22 5.49 11.29
C ALA A 191 11.23 6.62 11.00
N ALA A 192 12.42 6.60 11.57
CA ALA A 192 13.45 7.60 11.35
C ALA A 192 14.02 7.62 9.91
N GLU A 193 13.84 6.56 9.13
CA GLU A 193 14.26 6.52 7.72
C GLU A 193 13.31 7.31 6.78
N PHE A 194 12.13 7.72 7.28
CA PHE A 194 11.16 8.49 6.50
C PHE A 194 11.20 9.98 6.86
N THR A 195 10.95 10.83 5.87
CA THR A 195 10.77 12.26 6.08
C THR A 195 9.30 12.58 6.32
N TYR A 196 9.00 13.40 7.30
CA TYR A 196 7.65 13.84 7.66
C TYR A 196 7.51 15.34 7.49
N GLY A 197 6.34 15.78 7.04
CA GLY A 197 5.97 17.20 6.94
C GLY A 197 4.84 17.56 7.89
N SER A 198 4.63 18.86 8.07
CA SER A 198 3.54 19.42 8.86
C SER A 198 2.45 20.00 7.97
N ASN A 199 1.19 19.88 8.37
CA ASN A 199 0.05 20.58 7.78
C ASN A 199 -1.07 20.72 8.83
N MET A 200 -2.26 21.19 8.42
CA MET A 200 -3.42 21.38 9.31
C MET A 200 -3.88 20.10 10.05
N ARG A 201 -3.47 18.90 9.59
CA ARG A 201 -3.87 17.62 10.21
C ARG A 201 -2.90 17.11 11.27
N GLY A 202 -1.69 17.61 11.30
CA GLY A 202 -0.69 17.21 12.29
C GLY A 202 0.71 17.71 11.95
N SER A 203 1.55 17.80 12.97
CA SER A 203 2.97 18.17 12.84
C SER A 203 3.82 16.99 12.33
N ALA A 204 5.02 17.28 11.89
CA ALA A 204 6.00 16.27 11.47
C ALA A 204 6.35 15.32 12.63
N GLU A 205 6.59 15.87 13.82
CA GLU A 205 6.91 15.13 15.03
C GLU A 205 5.77 14.17 15.43
N TYR A 206 4.53 14.66 15.35
CA TYR A 206 3.35 13.84 15.64
C TYR A 206 3.22 12.68 14.66
N ARG A 207 3.46 12.91 13.36
CA ARG A 207 3.42 11.85 12.36
C ARG A 207 4.54 10.83 12.53
N GLN A 208 5.73 11.28 12.88
CA GLN A 208 6.83 10.37 13.19
C GLN A 208 6.48 9.48 14.37
N HIS A 209 5.95 10.07 15.45
CA HIS A 209 5.50 9.29 16.61
C HIS A 209 4.39 8.31 16.26
N LEU A 210 3.40 8.73 15.44
CA LEU A 210 2.37 7.81 14.95
C LEU A 210 2.96 6.66 14.13
N ALA A 211 3.95 6.93 13.26
CA ALA A 211 4.63 5.88 12.50
C ALA A 211 5.27 4.84 13.42
N GLU A 212 5.97 5.27 14.47
CA GLU A 212 6.56 4.37 15.46
C GLU A 212 5.50 3.46 16.10
N VAL A 213 4.36 4.03 16.46
CA VAL A 213 3.26 3.27 17.09
C VAL A 213 2.63 2.29 16.12
N LEU A 214 2.27 2.74 14.90
CA LEU A 214 1.58 1.90 13.91
C LEU A 214 2.50 0.77 13.43
N LEU A 215 3.73 1.08 13.05
CA LEU A 215 4.71 0.08 12.61
C LEU A 215 4.95 -1.00 13.67
N ARG A 216 5.07 -0.59 14.94
CA ARG A 216 5.19 -1.55 16.05
C ARG A 216 3.98 -2.48 16.15
N ARG A 217 2.76 -1.94 16.06
CA ARG A 217 1.51 -2.72 16.12
C ARG A 217 1.40 -3.71 14.97
N GLU A 218 1.69 -3.25 13.74
CA GLU A 218 1.65 -4.09 12.54
C GLU A 218 2.70 -5.21 12.62
N MET A 219 3.92 -4.93 13.05
CA MET A 219 4.95 -5.95 13.27
C MET A 219 4.51 -6.97 14.31
N ARG A 220 4.00 -6.52 15.47
CA ARG A 220 3.48 -7.43 16.52
C ARG A 220 2.36 -8.30 15.97
N SER A 221 1.37 -7.73 15.29
CA SER A 221 0.27 -8.48 14.69
C SER A 221 0.74 -9.57 13.70
N ILE A 222 1.80 -9.31 12.95
CA ILE A 222 2.39 -10.29 12.04
C ILE A 222 3.09 -11.41 12.83
N LEU A 223 3.86 -11.08 13.86
CA LEU A 223 4.53 -12.09 14.70
C LEU A 223 3.55 -12.95 15.46
N ASP A 224 2.46 -12.37 15.96
CA ASP A 224 1.39 -13.12 16.65
C ASP A 224 0.72 -14.13 15.70
N GLU A 225 0.55 -13.79 14.43
CA GLU A 225 0.05 -14.70 13.40
C GLU A 225 1.03 -15.85 13.14
N TYR A 226 2.34 -15.57 13.03
CA TYR A 226 3.37 -16.63 12.89
C TYR A 226 3.34 -17.59 14.07
N ASN A 227 3.30 -17.06 15.29
CA ASN A 227 3.27 -17.87 16.51
C ASN A 227 1.98 -18.70 16.65
N ALA A 228 0.88 -18.28 16.03
CA ALA A 228 -0.38 -19.03 16.00
C ALA A 228 -0.37 -20.19 14.98
N GLU A 229 0.36 -20.03 13.88
CA GLU A 229 0.50 -21.06 12.84
C GLU A 229 1.48 -22.19 13.21
N GLU A 230 2.42 -21.92 14.15
CA GLU A 230 3.41 -22.91 14.63
C GLU A 230 2.89 -23.76 15.80
N LYS A 231 1.68 -23.50 16.32
CA LYS A 231 0.99 -24.25 17.39
C LYS A 231 -0.02 -25.23 16.82
#